data_6add6b1604b6d0f29136c0bffea573f0
#
_entry.id   6add6b1604b6d0f29136c0bffea573f0
#
_cell.length_a   1.000
_cell.length_b   1.000
_cell.length_c   1.000
_cell.angle_alpha   90.00
_cell.angle_beta   90.00
_cell.angle_gamma   90.00
#
_symmetry.space_group_name_H-M   'P 1'
#
loop_
_entity.id
_entity.type
_entity.pdbx_description
1 polymer ?
#
loop_
_entity_poly.entity_id
_entity_poly.type
_entity_poly.pdbx_seq_one_letter_code
_entity_poly.pdbx_strand_id
1 'polypeptide(L)'
;MLNFDKSYQTCKTKLQDMVNEFAVKGEKQKFVSPEYLIPFVLVTSLFFLWGFAHGCLDVLNKHFQELLDISKAKSALVQFVFYGGYFIMAIPAGLLMQRFGYKRGIIFGLSLFCAGAFLMLPATVIQTFGSFLLCLFIISCGLTCLETAANPYTTVLGPAVHAERRINFAQSFNGLGWIAGPLIGGMLIFGNEGDENKFSSIALPYLLIGAIVFIVALLFWRATLPEIKEETHLKETENDPDDLSWRRLFRHPHFVLAVTAQFFYVAAQTGINSFFINYVTEEMPAITNQEASKILAFGGMGLFWLGRFTGSTVFMRLVRPNRILALYALINVITMGLVVAGLGWISVIALFTTYFFMSIMFPTIFALGIKDLGPLTKKGSSLLVMAIVGGALIPLLMGRIADVSTMATGFIVPLVCFAFILY
;
A
#
# COMPACT_ATOMS: atom_id res chain seq x y z
N MET A 1 -0.31 -55.71 -37.50
CA MET A 1 -0.42 -55.88 -36.03
C MET A 1 0.42 -54.91 -35.22
N LEU A 2 1.61 -54.49 -35.67
CA LEU A 2 2.54 -53.60 -34.92
C LEU A 2 2.10 -52.12 -34.70
N ASN A 3 1.17 -51.60 -35.51
CA ASN A 3 0.73 -50.20 -35.38
C ASN A 3 -0.44 -50.01 -34.36
N PHE A 4 -1.18 -51.06 -34.08
CA PHE A 4 -2.27 -51.00 -33.09
C PHE A 4 -1.76 -50.98 -31.66
N ASP A 5 -0.64 -51.70 -31.41
CA ASP A 5 -0.06 -51.78 -30.06
C ASP A 5 0.60 -50.45 -29.62
N LYS A 6 1.28 -49.74 -30.52
CA LYS A 6 1.83 -48.40 -30.27
C LYS A 6 0.75 -47.35 -29.97
N SER A 7 -0.38 -47.39 -30.70
CA SER A 7 -1.49 -46.46 -30.49
C SER A 7 -2.19 -46.73 -29.15
N TYR A 8 -2.33 -48.00 -28.75
CA TYR A 8 -2.91 -48.40 -27.47
C TYR A 8 -2.03 -47.99 -26.28
N GLN A 9 -0.70 -48.19 -26.38
CA GLN A 9 0.23 -47.79 -25.34
C GLN A 9 0.24 -46.26 -25.15
N THR A 10 0.23 -45.49 -26.27
CA THR A 10 0.17 -44.02 -26.21
C THR A 10 -1.17 -43.50 -25.56
N CYS A 11 -2.28 -44.17 -25.88
CA CYS A 11 -3.57 -43.82 -25.30
C CYS A 11 -3.62 -44.15 -23.78
N LYS A 12 -3.05 -45.30 -23.38
CA LYS A 12 -2.95 -45.72 -21.98
C LYS A 12 -2.07 -44.79 -21.16
N THR A 13 -0.94 -44.34 -21.71
CA THR A 13 -0.05 -43.37 -21.06
C THR A 13 -0.75 -42.02 -20.88
N LYS A 14 -1.43 -41.49 -21.91
CA LYS A 14 -2.23 -40.26 -21.81
C LYS A 14 -3.37 -40.38 -20.81
N LEU A 15 -4.04 -41.53 -20.73
CA LEU A 15 -5.11 -41.76 -19.75
C LEU A 15 -4.52 -41.83 -18.34
N GLN A 16 -3.38 -42.46 -18.16
CA GLN A 16 -2.67 -42.55 -16.89
C GLN A 16 -2.20 -41.16 -16.42
N ASP A 17 -1.68 -40.34 -17.35
CA ASP A 17 -1.27 -38.96 -17.09
C ASP A 17 -2.47 -38.09 -16.71
N MET A 18 -3.62 -38.24 -17.42
CA MET A 18 -4.86 -37.55 -17.05
C MET A 18 -5.39 -38.00 -15.69
N VAL A 19 -5.39 -39.30 -15.39
CA VAL A 19 -5.82 -39.82 -14.07
C VAL A 19 -4.90 -39.32 -12.97
N ASN A 20 -3.60 -39.30 -13.18
CA ASN A 20 -2.63 -38.72 -12.25
C ASN A 20 -2.83 -37.20 -12.08
N GLU A 21 -3.12 -36.48 -13.16
CA GLU A 21 -3.45 -35.04 -13.12
C GLU A 21 -4.75 -34.78 -12.34
N PHE A 22 -5.77 -35.63 -12.50
CA PHE A 22 -7.00 -35.57 -11.71
C PHE A 22 -6.77 -36.02 -10.24
N ALA A 23 -5.93 -36.97 -9.97
CA ALA A 23 -5.58 -37.40 -8.62
C ALA A 23 -4.78 -36.31 -7.88
N VAL A 24 -3.85 -35.64 -8.55
CA VAL A 24 -3.12 -34.48 -8.02
C VAL A 24 -4.06 -33.29 -7.78
N LYS A 25 -5.12 -33.10 -8.60
CA LYS A 25 -6.17 -32.10 -8.33
C LYS A 25 -7.09 -32.47 -7.15
N GLY A 26 -7.15 -33.73 -6.76
CA GLY A 26 -7.98 -34.19 -5.63
C GLY A 26 -7.32 -34.06 -4.25
N GLU A 27 -6.02 -33.94 -4.16
CA GLU A 27 -5.36 -33.58 -2.89
C GLU A 27 -5.66 -32.10 -2.59
N LYS A 28 -6.30 -31.85 -1.44
CA LYS A 28 -6.49 -30.47 -0.91
C LYS A 28 -5.11 -29.85 -0.71
N GLN A 29 -4.57 -29.19 -1.75
CA GLN A 29 -3.29 -28.51 -1.66
C GLN A 29 -3.37 -27.51 -0.51
N LYS A 30 -2.41 -27.63 0.43
CA LYS A 30 -2.36 -26.76 1.62
C LYS A 30 -2.14 -25.32 1.17
N PHE A 31 -2.85 -24.39 1.79
CA PHE A 31 -2.73 -22.94 1.53
C PHE A 31 -1.30 -22.41 1.67
N VAL A 32 -0.60 -22.91 2.72
CA VAL A 32 0.83 -22.70 2.97
C VAL A 32 1.43 -24.06 3.27
N SER A 33 2.58 -24.38 2.72
CA SER A 33 3.31 -25.61 3.07
C SER A 33 3.78 -25.51 4.53
N PRO A 34 3.71 -26.61 5.32
CA PRO A 34 4.03 -26.57 6.75
C PRO A 34 5.42 -25.99 7.07
N GLU A 35 6.39 -26.24 6.21
CA GLU A 35 7.76 -25.73 6.26
C GLU A 35 7.85 -24.21 6.09
N TYR A 36 6.86 -23.59 5.41
CA TYR A 36 6.80 -22.16 5.15
C TYR A 36 5.83 -21.40 6.06
N LEU A 37 5.24 -22.07 7.06
CA LEU A 37 4.26 -21.43 7.95
C LEU A 37 4.89 -20.29 8.76
N ILE A 38 6.05 -20.52 9.36
CA ILE A 38 6.76 -19.48 10.13
C ILE A 38 7.19 -18.31 9.22
N PRO A 39 7.88 -18.54 8.08
CA PRO A 39 8.15 -17.48 7.11
C PRO A 39 6.90 -16.69 6.69
N PHE A 40 5.79 -17.37 6.44
CA PHE A 40 4.54 -16.74 6.02
C PHE A 40 3.94 -15.84 7.10
N VAL A 41 3.91 -16.30 8.36
CA VAL A 41 3.44 -15.51 9.51
C VAL A 41 4.32 -14.25 9.70
N LEU A 42 5.64 -14.43 9.65
CA LEU A 42 6.58 -13.31 9.78
C LEU A 42 6.39 -12.29 8.66
N VAL A 43 6.30 -12.73 7.39
CA VAL A 43 6.08 -11.82 6.28
C VAL A 43 4.71 -11.13 6.38
N THR A 44 3.68 -11.86 6.81
CA THR A 44 2.35 -11.29 7.03
C THR A 44 2.36 -10.19 8.11
N SER A 45 3.18 -10.33 9.16
CA SER A 45 3.34 -9.27 10.18
C SER A 45 3.95 -7.98 9.61
N LEU A 46 4.79 -8.06 8.57
CA LEU A 46 5.33 -6.87 7.89
C LEU A 46 4.25 -6.03 7.23
N PHE A 47 3.24 -6.69 6.66
CA PHE A 47 2.10 -5.97 6.06
C PHE A 47 1.30 -5.18 7.11
N PHE A 48 1.12 -5.75 8.31
CA PHE A 48 0.50 -5.03 9.42
C PHE A 48 1.34 -3.81 9.84
N LEU A 49 2.63 -3.99 10.07
CA LEU A 49 3.55 -2.91 10.45
C LEU A 49 3.57 -1.79 9.41
N TRP A 50 3.57 -2.15 8.13
CA TRP A 50 3.50 -1.19 7.05
C TRP A 50 2.21 -0.39 7.07
N GLY A 51 1.04 -1.06 7.15
CA GLY A 51 -0.25 -0.36 7.27
C GLY A 51 -0.34 0.52 8.50
N PHE A 52 0.19 0.06 9.63
CA PHE A 52 0.20 0.81 10.89
C PHE A 52 1.04 2.11 10.78
N ALA A 53 2.24 2.02 10.17
CA ALA A 53 3.10 3.18 9.97
C ALA A 53 2.43 4.26 9.09
N HIS A 54 1.75 3.84 8.01
CA HIS A 54 0.99 4.77 7.15
C HIS A 54 -0.16 5.42 7.90
N GLY A 55 -0.94 4.65 8.65
CA GLY A 55 -2.06 5.19 9.43
C GLY A 55 -1.62 6.19 10.50
N CYS A 56 -0.47 5.96 11.15
CA CYS A 56 0.11 6.93 12.09
C CYS A 56 0.56 8.22 11.39
N LEU A 57 1.02 8.14 10.14
CA LEU A 57 1.47 9.29 9.37
C LEU A 57 0.36 10.33 9.17
N ASP A 58 -0.87 9.88 8.94
CA ASP A 58 -2.02 10.76 8.72
C ASP A 58 -2.39 11.55 9.98
N VAL A 59 -2.30 10.90 11.14
CA VAL A 59 -2.49 11.57 12.46
C VAL A 59 -1.38 12.57 12.73
N LEU A 60 -0.15 12.20 12.40
CA LEU A 60 1.03 13.05 12.62
C LEU A 60 0.99 14.33 11.78
N ASN A 61 0.44 14.28 10.57
CA ASN A 61 0.26 15.44 9.72
C ASN A 61 -0.55 16.54 10.43
N LYS A 62 -1.68 16.21 11.05
CA LYS A 62 -2.50 17.15 11.81
C LYS A 62 -1.79 17.63 13.07
N HIS A 63 -1.14 16.72 13.79
CA HIS A 63 -0.43 17.06 15.02
C HIS A 63 0.70 18.08 14.78
N PHE A 64 1.47 17.93 13.70
CA PHE A 64 2.52 18.90 13.36
C PHE A 64 1.96 20.28 13.01
N GLN A 65 0.76 20.39 12.44
CA GLN A 65 0.13 21.68 12.20
C GLN A 65 -0.10 22.43 13.51
N GLU A 66 -0.58 21.74 14.54
CA GLU A 66 -0.90 22.33 15.84
C GLU A 66 0.34 22.55 16.71
N LEU A 67 1.26 21.57 16.71
CA LEU A 67 2.47 21.62 17.55
C LEU A 67 3.45 22.70 17.12
N LEU A 68 3.61 22.89 15.80
CA LEU A 68 4.62 23.76 15.21
C LEU A 68 4.04 25.03 14.61
N ASP A 69 2.74 25.22 14.73
CA ASP A 69 1.98 26.34 14.13
C ASP A 69 2.35 26.54 12.65
N ILE A 70 2.29 25.44 11.89
CA ILE A 70 2.62 25.43 10.45
C ILE A 70 1.38 25.32 9.59
N SER A 71 1.44 25.87 8.38
CA SER A 71 0.35 25.80 7.41
C SER A 71 0.08 24.36 6.95
N LYS A 72 -1.12 24.09 6.43
CA LYS A 72 -1.51 22.81 5.85
C LYS A 72 -0.58 22.41 4.69
N ALA A 73 -0.17 23.38 3.86
CA ALA A 73 0.81 23.12 2.79
C ALA A 73 2.17 22.70 3.33
N LYS A 74 2.64 23.35 4.42
CA LYS A 74 3.92 22.98 5.03
C LYS A 74 3.85 21.62 5.71
N SER A 75 2.74 21.27 6.36
CA SER A 75 2.57 19.95 6.98
C SER A 75 2.50 18.82 5.95
N ALA A 76 2.00 19.08 4.74
CA ALA A 76 1.98 18.11 3.66
C ALA A 76 3.40 17.68 3.18
N LEU A 77 4.47 18.37 3.61
CA LEU A 77 5.85 17.89 3.44
C LEU A 77 6.10 16.55 4.15
N VAL A 78 5.32 16.21 5.16
CA VAL A 78 5.32 14.87 5.78
C VAL A 78 5.08 13.80 4.72
N GLN A 79 4.02 13.95 3.94
CA GLN A 79 3.68 13.02 2.87
C GLN A 79 4.71 13.10 1.72
N PHE A 80 5.12 14.31 1.35
CA PHE A 80 6.13 14.50 0.31
C PHE A 80 7.42 13.74 0.59
N VAL A 81 7.96 13.89 1.79
CA VAL A 81 9.21 13.25 2.21
C VAL A 81 9.03 11.74 2.32
N PHE A 82 7.90 11.29 2.87
CA PHE A 82 7.61 9.87 3.04
C PHE A 82 7.49 9.15 1.70
N TYR A 83 6.64 9.63 0.79
CA TYR A 83 6.49 9.04 -0.55
C TYR A 83 7.68 9.32 -1.47
N GLY A 84 8.42 10.41 -1.21
CA GLY A 84 9.71 10.68 -1.83
C GLY A 84 10.76 9.61 -1.49
N GLY A 85 10.78 9.14 -0.24
CA GLY A 85 11.61 8.01 0.18
C GLY A 85 11.26 6.72 -0.56
N TYR A 86 9.97 6.45 -0.77
CA TYR A 86 9.51 5.32 -1.61
C TYR A 86 10.05 5.42 -3.03
N PHE A 87 9.92 6.59 -3.64
CA PHE A 87 10.39 6.82 -5.01
C PHE A 87 11.90 6.60 -5.14
N ILE A 88 12.69 7.19 -4.24
CA ILE A 88 14.16 7.13 -4.27
C ILE A 88 14.66 5.72 -3.95
N MET A 89 14.06 5.04 -2.96
CA MET A 89 14.56 3.76 -2.46
C MET A 89 14.06 2.54 -3.25
N ALA A 90 13.03 2.65 -4.08
CA ALA A 90 12.43 1.52 -4.80
C ALA A 90 13.44 0.77 -5.69
N ILE A 91 14.22 1.51 -6.48
CA ILE A 91 15.26 0.92 -7.36
C ILE A 91 16.42 0.34 -6.53
N PRO A 92 17.05 1.08 -5.58
CA PRO A 92 18.08 0.53 -4.71
C PRO A 92 17.64 -0.72 -3.95
N ALA A 93 16.41 -0.74 -3.44
CA ALA A 93 15.85 -1.90 -2.74
C ALA A 93 15.79 -3.14 -3.65
N GLY A 94 15.28 -2.98 -4.89
CA GLY A 94 15.26 -4.06 -5.87
C GLY A 94 16.65 -4.61 -6.20
N LEU A 95 17.63 -3.74 -6.42
CA LEU A 95 19.03 -4.13 -6.68
C LEU A 95 19.66 -4.85 -5.47
N LEU A 96 19.38 -4.37 -4.25
CA LEU A 96 19.86 -4.99 -3.03
C LEU A 96 19.32 -6.43 -2.90
N MET A 97 18.04 -6.64 -3.21
CA MET A 97 17.43 -7.98 -3.16
C MET A 97 17.93 -8.91 -4.26
N GLN A 98 18.18 -8.39 -5.46
CA GLN A 98 18.79 -9.18 -6.54
C GLN A 98 20.19 -9.68 -6.16
N ARG A 99 20.98 -8.85 -5.47
CA ARG A 99 22.36 -9.18 -5.09
C ARG A 99 22.46 -10.02 -3.82
N PHE A 100 21.63 -9.74 -2.81
CA PHE A 100 21.78 -10.30 -1.46
C PHE A 100 20.63 -11.20 -1.01
N GLY A 101 19.58 -11.36 -1.82
CA GLY A 101 18.39 -12.15 -1.52
C GLY A 101 17.35 -11.41 -0.67
N TYR A 102 16.16 -11.99 -0.60
CA TYR A 102 15.00 -11.38 0.09
C TYR A 102 15.23 -11.20 1.59
N LYS A 103 15.79 -12.21 2.28
CA LYS A 103 16.02 -12.14 3.73
C LYS A 103 16.87 -10.94 4.14
N ARG A 104 17.99 -10.71 3.45
CA ARG A 104 18.88 -9.59 3.74
C ARG A 104 18.22 -8.26 3.41
N GLY A 105 17.41 -8.19 2.34
CA GLY A 105 16.62 -7.02 1.99
C GLY A 105 15.60 -6.66 3.08
N ILE A 106 14.89 -7.64 3.63
CA ILE A 106 13.93 -7.48 4.73
C ILE A 106 14.66 -6.98 5.99
N ILE A 107 15.76 -7.62 6.40
CA ILE A 107 16.53 -7.21 7.59
C ILE A 107 17.05 -5.78 7.44
N PHE A 108 17.56 -5.42 6.27
CA PHE A 108 18.02 -4.06 5.99
C PHE A 108 16.86 -3.05 6.08
N GLY A 109 15.70 -3.37 5.50
CA GLY A 109 14.49 -2.55 5.60
C GLY A 109 14.01 -2.36 7.04
N LEU A 110 13.95 -3.44 7.82
CA LEU A 110 13.60 -3.38 9.24
C LEU A 110 14.62 -2.56 10.05
N SER A 111 15.92 -2.65 9.72
CA SER A 111 16.97 -1.87 10.38
C SER A 111 16.82 -0.37 10.13
N LEU A 112 16.49 0.03 8.88
CA LEU A 112 16.21 1.42 8.55
C LEU A 112 14.94 1.91 9.24
N PHE A 113 13.87 1.11 9.23
CA PHE A 113 12.63 1.46 9.92
C PHE A 113 12.88 1.66 11.42
N CYS A 114 13.57 0.72 12.06
CA CYS A 114 13.93 0.78 13.48
C CYS A 114 14.78 2.03 13.79
N ALA A 115 15.82 2.28 12.98
CA ALA A 115 16.69 3.45 13.14
C ALA A 115 15.89 4.76 13.03
N GLY A 116 15.03 4.91 12.00
CA GLY A 116 14.21 6.10 11.84
C GLY A 116 13.20 6.28 12.97
N ALA A 117 12.62 5.20 13.51
CA ALA A 117 11.71 5.26 14.64
C ALA A 117 12.42 5.69 15.94
N PHE A 118 13.63 5.16 16.23
CA PHE A 118 14.39 5.57 17.40
C PHE A 118 14.98 6.98 17.27
N LEU A 119 15.30 7.44 16.04
CA LEU A 119 15.75 8.81 15.79
C LEU A 119 14.66 9.86 16.06
N MET A 120 13.39 9.44 16.17
CA MET A 120 12.33 10.35 16.65
C MET A 120 12.61 10.87 18.07
N LEU A 121 13.26 10.08 18.96
CA LEU A 121 13.63 10.53 20.31
C LEU A 121 14.52 11.77 20.30
N PRO A 122 15.72 11.75 19.69
CA PRO A 122 16.52 12.97 19.59
C PRO A 122 15.83 14.08 18.77
N ALA A 123 14.97 13.77 17.81
CA ALA A 123 14.21 14.78 17.07
C ALA A 123 13.26 15.57 17.98
N THR A 124 12.67 14.95 19.01
CA THR A 124 11.84 15.65 20.01
C THR A 124 12.65 16.60 20.91
N VAL A 125 13.95 16.39 21.04
CA VAL A 125 14.88 17.31 21.73
C VAL A 125 15.30 18.47 20.82
N ILE A 126 15.60 18.16 19.54
CA ILE A 126 15.99 19.17 18.52
C ILE A 126 14.80 20.10 18.17
N GLN A 127 13.57 19.58 18.22
CA GLN A 127 12.31 20.32 18.03
C GLN A 127 12.19 21.07 16.71
N THR A 128 12.82 20.59 15.63
CA THR A 128 12.71 21.17 14.30
C THR A 128 11.87 20.30 13.39
N PHE A 129 11.03 20.89 12.54
CA PHE A 129 10.24 20.13 11.57
C PHE A 129 11.13 19.27 10.66
N GLY A 130 12.30 19.80 10.26
CA GLY A 130 13.27 19.09 9.41
C GLY A 130 13.81 17.80 10.05
N SER A 131 14.06 17.78 11.38
CA SER A 131 14.51 16.57 12.07
C SER A 131 13.46 15.45 12.04
N PHE A 132 12.19 15.78 12.20
CA PHE A 132 11.08 14.82 12.07
C PHE A 132 10.94 14.30 10.64
N LEU A 133 11.03 15.19 9.65
CA LEU A 133 11.00 14.80 8.23
C LEU A 133 12.13 13.84 7.87
N LEU A 134 13.34 14.05 8.39
CA LEU A 134 14.48 13.14 8.18
C LEU A 134 14.20 11.76 8.77
N CYS A 135 13.65 11.68 9.98
CA CYS A 135 13.25 10.41 10.58
C CYS A 135 12.22 9.68 9.74
N LEU A 136 11.19 10.38 9.26
CA LEU A 136 10.15 9.82 8.40
C LEU A 136 10.71 9.35 7.05
N PHE A 137 11.67 10.08 6.47
CA PHE A 137 12.37 9.65 5.27
C PHE A 137 13.12 8.33 5.47
N ILE A 138 13.83 8.17 6.58
CA ILE A 138 14.56 6.94 6.91
C ILE A 138 13.57 5.78 7.11
N ILE A 139 12.46 6.02 7.82
CA ILE A 139 11.38 5.04 8.00
C ILE A 139 10.84 4.61 6.63
N SER A 140 10.53 5.55 5.76
CA SER A 140 9.95 5.25 4.44
C SER A 140 10.90 4.47 3.54
N CYS A 141 12.20 4.76 3.58
CA CYS A 141 13.22 3.94 2.91
C CYS A 141 13.21 2.49 3.40
N GLY A 142 13.07 2.29 4.72
CA GLY A 142 12.92 0.98 5.32
C GLY A 142 11.67 0.26 4.84
N LEU A 143 10.52 0.93 4.89
CA LEU A 143 9.23 0.38 4.43
C LEU A 143 9.25 0.02 2.94
N THR A 144 9.89 0.83 2.10
CA THR A 144 10.07 0.52 0.68
C THR A 144 10.81 -0.80 0.46
N CYS A 145 11.89 -1.04 1.22
CA CYS A 145 12.60 -2.31 1.16
C CYS A 145 11.70 -3.48 1.58
N LEU A 146 10.91 -3.30 2.64
CA LEU A 146 9.99 -4.34 3.12
C LEU A 146 8.91 -4.65 2.09
N GLU A 147 8.31 -3.63 1.49
CA GLU A 147 7.25 -3.81 0.48
C GLU A 147 7.77 -4.49 -0.78
N THR A 148 8.93 -4.06 -1.29
CA THR A 148 9.57 -4.66 -2.45
C THR A 148 9.92 -6.13 -2.24
N ALA A 149 10.22 -6.54 -0.99
CA ALA A 149 10.53 -7.92 -0.64
C ALA A 149 9.27 -8.75 -0.33
N ALA A 150 8.38 -8.25 0.52
CA ALA A 150 7.28 -9.02 1.08
C ALA A 150 6.23 -9.45 0.04
N ASN A 151 5.92 -8.56 -0.93
CA ASN A 151 4.94 -8.85 -1.97
C ASN A 151 5.31 -10.10 -2.79
N PRO A 152 6.46 -10.17 -3.48
CA PRO A 152 6.82 -11.37 -4.24
C PRO A 152 7.10 -12.57 -3.33
N TYR A 153 7.70 -12.34 -2.15
CA TYR A 153 8.01 -13.43 -1.24
C TYR A 153 6.75 -14.17 -0.75
N THR A 154 5.67 -13.45 -0.49
CA THR A 154 4.39 -14.03 -0.08
C THR A 154 3.81 -14.97 -1.14
N THR A 155 4.01 -14.68 -2.42
CA THR A 155 3.45 -15.49 -3.52
C THR A 155 4.11 -16.85 -3.68
N VAL A 156 5.34 -17.01 -3.20
CA VAL A 156 6.16 -18.21 -3.39
C VAL A 156 6.26 -19.12 -2.17
N LEU A 157 5.64 -18.76 -1.04
CA LEU A 157 5.63 -19.55 0.21
C LEU A 157 4.60 -20.70 0.19
N GLY A 158 4.43 -21.38 -0.94
CA GLY A 158 3.54 -22.53 -1.09
C GLY A 158 3.10 -22.73 -2.54
N PRO A 159 2.09 -23.60 -2.80
CA PRO A 159 1.66 -23.91 -4.16
C PRO A 159 1.26 -22.67 -4.98
N ALA A 160 1.69 -22.61 -6.24
CA ALA A 160 1.44 -21.47 -7.13
C ALA A 160 -0.05 -21.16 -7.30
N VAL A 161 -0.91 -22.18 -7.30
CA VAL A 161 -2.39 -22.04 -7.43
C VAL A 161 -3.02 -21.20 -6.31
N HIS A 162 -2.33 -21.01 -5.18
CA HIS A 162 -2.79 -20.20 -4.05
C HIS A 162 -2.01 -18.89 -3.89
N ALA A 163 -1.13 -18.52 -4.82
CA ALA A 163 -0.28 -17.34 -4.73
C ALA A 163 -1.10 -16.04 -4.53
N GLU A 164 -2.10 -15.80 -5.39
CA GLU A 164 -2.99 -14.63 -5.28
C GLU A 164 -3.76 -14.60 -3.95
N ARG A 165 -4.20 -15.77 -3.49
CA ARG A 165 -4.92 -15.89 -2.24
C ARG A 165 -4.04 -15.60 -1.03
N ARG A 166 -2.75 -16.01 -1.08
CA ARG A 166 -1.77 -15.70 -0.01
C ARG A 166 -1.47 -14.22 0.10
N ILE A 167 -1.22 -13.54 -1.03
CA ILE A 167 -0.96 -12.10 -1.00
C ILE A 167 -2.19 -11.31 -0.54
N ASN A 168 -3.40 -11.70 -0.97
CA ASN A 168 -4.64 -11.07 -0.52
C ASN A 168 -4.87 -11.26 0.99
N PHE A 169 -4.54 -12.44 1.53
CA PHE A 169 -4.60 -12.69 2.96
C PHE A 169 -3.60 -11.80 3.72
N ALA A 170 -2.35 -11.72 3.28
CA ALA A 170 -1.34 -10.85 3.88
C ALA A 170 -1.74 -9.36 3.79
N GLN A 171 -2.28 -8.92 2.67
CA GLN A 171 -2.80 -7.56 2.48
C GLN A 171 -4.00 -7.22 3.39
N SER A 172 -4.76 -8.19 3.87
CA SER A 172 -5.82 -7.92 4.85
C SER A 172 -5.25 -7.50 6.20
N PHE A 173 -4.06 -7.99 6.58
CA PHE A 173 -3.34 -7.52 7.77
C PHE A 173 -2.81 -6.09 7.60
N ASN A 174 -2.41 -5.71 6.39
CA ASN A 174 -2.11 -4.31 6.08
C ASN A 174 -3.34 -3.42 6.32
N GLY A 175 -4.52 -3.82 5.88
CA GLY A 175 -5.77 -3.12 6.15
C GLY A 175 -6.06 -2.96 7.65
N LEU A 176 -5.78 -3.99 8.47
CA LEU A 176 -5.88 -3.88 9.94
C LEU A 176 -4.87 -2.88 10.50
N GLY A 177 -3.65 -2.81 9.93
CA GLY A 177 -2.66 -1.80 10.28
C GLY A 177 -3.16 -0.37 10.03
N TRP A 178 -3.80 -0.13 8.89
CA TRP A 178 -4.43 1.15 8.55
C TRP A 178 -5.56 1.56 9.51
N ILE A 179 -6.26 0.60 10.14
CA ILE A 179 -7.24 0.87 11.19
C ILE A 179 -6.53 1.18 12.52
N ALA A 180 -5.56 0.35 12.88
CA ALA A 180 -4.84 0.47 14.15
C ALA A 180 -3.99 1.75 14.24
N GLY A 181 -3.43 2.22 13.10
CA GLY A 181 -2.58 3.41 13.04
C GLY A 181 -3.28 4.67 13.53
N PRO A 182 -4.37 5.13 12.92
CA PRO A 182 -5.10 6.31 13.38
C PRO A 182 -5.69 6.13 14.77
N LEU A 183 -6.14 4.92 15.13
CA LEU A 183 -6.71 4.65 16.45
C LEU A 183 -5.66 4.81 17.56
N ILE A 184 -4.57 4.07 17.47
CA ILE A 184 -3.51 4.07 18.49
C ILE A 184 -2.72 5.38 18.43
N GLY A 185 -2.36 5.83 17.20
CA GLY A 185 -1.68 7.10 16.99
C GLY A 185 -2.48 8.28 17.52
N GLY A 186 -3.78 8.34 17.22
CA GLY A 186 -4.68 9.37 17.71
C GLY A 186 -4.82 9.36 19.24
N MET A 187 -4.92 8.18 19.86
CA MET A 187 -4.99 8.05 21.33
C MET A 187 -3.70 8.50 22.01
N LEU A 188 -2.54 8.13 21.48
CA LEU A 188 -1.25 8.44 22.09
C LEU A 188 -0.79 9.88 21.81
N ILE A 189 -1.10 10.42 20.62
CA ILE A 189 -0.65 11.74 20.20
C ILE A 189 -1.60 12.83 20.74
N PHE A 190 -2.92 12.66 20.62
CA PHE A 190 -3.90 13.66 21.05
C PHE A 190 -4.48 13.39 22.45
N GLY A 191 -4.19 12.23 23.06
CA GLY A 191 -4.75 11.85 24.38
C GLY A 191 -4.13 12.58 25.58
N ASN A 192 -3.00 13.25 25.42
CA ASN A 192 -2.26 13.93 26.48
C ASN A 192 -2.32 15.47 26.34
N GLU A 193 -3.50 16.02 26.17
CA GLU A 193 -3.71 17.47 26.00
C GLU A 193 -3.28 18.34 27.21
N GLY A 194 -2.90 17.73 28.34
CA GLY A 194 -2.44 18.42 29.55
C GLY A 194 -0.92 18.43 29.78
N ASP A 195 -0.12 17.82 28.90
CA ASP A 195 1.32 17.72 29.09
C ASP A 195 2.02 19.01 28.61
N GLU A 196 2.79 19.67 29.50
CA GLU A 196 3.55 20.88 29.14
C GLU A 196 4.56 20.65 28.01
N ASN A 197 4.94 19.40 27.76
CA ASN A 197 5.90 19.02 26.72
C ASN A 197 5.23 18.28 25.56
N LYS A 198 4.51 19.04 24.71
CA LYS A 198 3.79 18.52 23.54
C LYS A 198 4.65 17.68 22.56
N PHE A 199 5.96 17.80 22.58
CA PHE A 199 6.85 16.99 21.76
C PHE A 199 7.02 15.57 22.31
N SER A 200 6.84 15.35 23.61
CA SER A 200 6.91 14.00 24.23
C SER A 200 5.82 13.06 23.68
N SER A 201 4.67 13.62 23.28
CA SER A 201 3.57 12.85 22.70
C SER A 201 3.95 12.12 21.39
N ILE A 202 4.94 12.61 20.65
CA ILE A 202 5.47 11.95 19.44
C ILE A 202 6.46 10.83 19.80
N ALA A 203 7.26 11.04 20.87
CA ALA A 203 8.33 10.13 21.23
C ALA A 203 7.83 8.72 21.58
N LEU A 204 6.81 8.64 22.44
CA LEU A 204 6.30 7.36 22.94
C LEU A 204 5.75 6.43 21.86
N PRO A 205 4.87 6.85 20.94
CA PRO A 205 4.42 6.02 19.84
C PRO A 205 5.55 5.45 19.00
N TYR A 206 6.52 6.30 18.62
CA TYR A 206 7.64 5.87 17.78
C TYR A 206 8.65 5.00 18.51
N LEU A 207 8.84 5.19 19.83
CA LEU A 207 9.63 4.28 20.65
C LEU A 207 9.00 2.88 20.69
N LEU A 208 7.69 2.80 20.90
CA LEU A 208 6.96 1.54 20.89
C LEU A 208 7.03 0.84 19.51
N ILE A 209 6.82 1.61 18.43
CA ILE A 209 6.97 1.11 17.06
C ILE A 209 8.40 0.59 16.85
N GLY A 210 9.41 1.39 17.20
CA GLY A 210 10.81 1.01 17.07
C GLY A 210 11.16 -0.27 17.83
N ALA A 211 10.66 -0.43 19.05
CA ALA A 211 10.84 -1.64 19.85
C ALA A 211 10.17 -2.88 19.20
N ILE A 212 8.94 -2.74 18.71
CA ILE A 212 8.24 -3.82 18.01
C ILE A 212 8.99 -4.21 16.73
N VAL A 213 9.40 -3.22 15.91
CA VAL A 213 10.15 -3.44 14.67
C VAL A 213 11.50 -4.11 14.95
N PHE A 214 12.17 -3.71 16.05
CA PHE A 214 13.42 -4.34 16.48
C PHE A 214 13.24 -5.81 16.84
N ILE A 215 12.18 -6.15 17.60
CA ILE A 215 11.85 -7.54 17.92
C ILE A 215 11.57 -8.33 16.63
N VAL A 216 10.80 -7.77 15.70
CA VAL A 216 10.52 -8.40 14.41
C VAL A 216 11.82 -8.59 13.61
N ALA A 217 12.74 -7.63 13.62
CA ALA A 217 14.04 -7.75 12.97
C ALA A 217 14.87 -8.91 13.55
N LEU A 218 14.88 -9.08 14.89
CA LEU A 218 15.54 -10.20 15.56
C LEU A 218 14.90 -11.55 15.18
N LEU A 219 13.57 -11.61 15.07
CA LEU A 219 12.87 -12.81 14.63
C LEU A 219 13.25 -13.18 13.19
N PHE A 220 13.29 -12.19 12.27
CA PHE A 220 13.74 -12.42 10.89
C PHE A 220 15.21 -12.84 10.81
N TRP A 221 16.06 -12.26 11.64
CA TRP A 221 17.49 -12.64 11.69
C TRP A 221 17.68 -14.11 12.09
N ARG A 222 16.93 -14.56 13.10
CA ARG A 222 16.98 -15.97 13.59
C ARG A 222 16.24 -16.94 12.68
N ALA A 223 15.18 -16.51 12.00
CA ALA A 223 14.38 -17.39 11.17
C ALA A 223 15.16 -17.89 9.94
N THR A 224 15.04 -19.18 9.65
CA THR A 224 15.48 -19.76 8.38
C THR A 224 14.45 -19.44 7.31
N LEU A 225 14.69 -18.41 6.52
CA LEU A 225 13.85 -18.07 5.39
C LEU A 225 14.40 -18.78 4.15
N PRO A 226 13.58 -19.55 3.44
CA PRO A 226 14.02 -20.18 2.19
C PRO A 226 14.36 -19.09 1.18
N GLU A 227 15.59 -19.13 0.65
CA GLU A 227 15.97 -18.28 -0.48
C GLU A 227 15.31 -18.86 -1.72
N ILE A 228 14.34 -18.11 -2.23
CA ILE A 228 13.69 -18.45 -3.47
C ILE A 228 14.60 -17.94 -4.59
N LYS A 229 15.39 -18.87 -5.12
CA LYS A 229 15.96 -18.67 -6.44
C LYS A 229 14.77 -18.64 -7.39
N GLU A 230 14.37 -17.47 -7.87
CA GLU A 230 13.62 -17.41 -9.11
C GLU A 230 14.43 -18.24 -10.10
N GLU A 231 13.99 -19.47 -10.39
CA GLU A 231 14.48 -20.20 -11.54
C GLU A 231 14.23 -19.27 -12.72
N THR A 232 15.31 -18.71 -13.15
CA THR A 232 15.33 -17.77 -14.24
C THR A 232 14.85 -18.56 -15.45
N HIS A 233 13.58 -18.42 -15.82
CA HIS A 233 13.11 -18.68 -17.18
C HIS A 233 13.82 -17.73 -18.17
N LEU A 234 15.10 -17.42 -17.89
CA LEU A 234 15.99 -16.66 -18.77
C LEU A 234 16.55 -17.53 -19.89
N LYS A 235 16.16 -18.82 -19.99
CA LYS A 235 16.70 -19.70 -21.01
C LYS A 235 15.93 -19.72 -22.32
N GLU A 236 14.80 -19.08 -22.47
CA GLU A 236 14.01 -19.16 -23.71
C GLU A 236 13.78 -17.82 -24.44
N THR A 237 14.38 -16.72 -23.99
CA THR A 237 14.27 -15.44 -24.75
C THR A 237 15.61 -14.71 -24.85
N GLU A 238 16.69 -15.44 -25.19
CA GLU A 238 18.02 -14.85 -25.47
C GLU A 238 18.12 -14.22 -26.88
N ASN A 239 17.04 -14.09 -27.63
CA ASN A 239 17.16 -13.78 -29.07
C ASN A 239 16.89 -12.32 -29.46
N ASP A 240 16.50 -11.41 -28.55
CA ASP A 240 16.45 -10.00 -28.91
C ASP A 240 16.54 -9.07 -27.71
N PRO A 241 17.68 -8.34 -27.48
CA PRO A 241 17.81 -7.34 -26.42
C PRO A 241 16.80 -6.19 -26.54
N ASP A 242 16.27 -5.93 -27.75
CA ASP A 242 15.25 -4.90 -27.99
C ASP A 242 13.86 -5.32 -27.52
N ASP A 243 13.58 -6.59 -27.33
CA ASP A 243 12.30 -7.12 -26.86
C ASP A 243 12.01 -6.74 -25.39
N LEU A 244 13.03 -6.40 -24.62
CA LEU A 244 12.95 -5.95 -23.23
C LEU A 244 13.12 -4.43 -23.07
N SER A 245 13.04 -3.65 -24.13
CA SER A 245 13.22 -2.20 -24.10
C SER A 245 12.08 -1.48 -23.34
N TRP A 246 12.44 -0.45 -22.53
CA TRP A 246 11.49 0.45 -21.91
C TRP A 246 10.57 1.14 -22.94
N ARG A 247 11.06 1.41 -24.15
CA ARG A 247 10.26 2.00 -25.23
C ARG A 247 9.08 1.13 -25.64
N ARG A 248 9.22 -0.19 -25.61
CA ARG A 248 8.13 -1.12 -25.94
C ARG A 248 7.00 -1.04 -24.94
N LEU A 249 7.31 -0.86 -23.66
CA LEU A 249 6.31 -0.70 -22.59
C LEU A 249 5.36 0.47 -22.86
N PHE A 250 5.91 1.61 -23.27
CA PHE A 250 5.15 2.81 -23.60
C PHE A 250 4.35 2.73 -24.91
N ARG A 251 4.52 1.67 -25.69
CA ARG A 251 3.66 1.37 -26.85
C ARG A 251 2.34 0.71 -26.49
N HIS A 252 2.17 0.26 -25.24
CA HIS A 252 0.91 -0.28 -24.75
C HIS A 252 0.05 0.83 -24.12
N PRO A 253 -1.00 1.34 -24.81
CA PRO A 253 -1.78 2.48 -24.31
C PRO A 253 -2.44 2.21 -22.96
N HIS A 254 -2.95 0.97 -22.75
CA HIS A 254 -3.56 0.57 -21.48
C HIS A 254 -2.56 0.65 -20.32
N PHE A 255 -1.30 0.35 -20.55
CA PHE A 255 -0.25 0.44 -19.55
C PHE A 255 0.05 1.91 -19.18
N VAL A 256 0.18 2.78 -20.18
CA VAL A 256 0.41 4.22 -19.95
C VAL A 256 -0.75 4.84 -19.17
N LEU A 257 -1.98 4.52 -19.58
CA LEU A 257 -3.19 4.98 -18.86
C LEU A 257 -3.22 4.43 -17.43
N ALA A 258 -2.85 3.15 -17.22
CA ALA A 258 -2.80 2.56 -15.89
C ALA A 258 -1.75 3.23 -14.98
N VAL A 259 -0.54 3.53 -15.48
CA VAL A 259 0.49 4.25 -14.72
C VAL A 259 -0.02 5.65 -14.32
N THR A 260 -0.67 6.35 -15.25
CA THR A 260 -1.23 7.67 -14.98
C THR A 260 -2.41 7.60 -14.01
N ALA A 261 -3.32 6.65 -14.21
CA ALA A 261 -4.43 6.42 -13.29
C ALA A 261 -3.95 6.04 -11.89
N GLN A 262 -2.88 5.23 -11.78
CA GLN A 262 -2.26 4.86 -10.51
C GLN A 262 -1.68 6.07 -9.78
N PHE A 263 -1.01 6.96 -10.51
CA PHE A 263 -0.51 8.23 -9.98
C PHE A 263 -1.64 9.06 -9.38
N PHE A 264 -2.71 9.31 -10.15
CA PHE A 264 -3.86 10.10 -9.68
C PHE A 264 -4.63 9.40 -8.56
N TYR A 265 -4.72 8.08 -8.58
CA TYR A 265 -5.37 7.32 -7.51
C TYR A 265 -4.63 7.50 -6.18
N VAL A 266 -3.32 7.25 -6.15
CA VAL A 266 -2.53 7.38 -4.91
C VAL A 266 -2.51 8.83 -4.45
N ALA A 267 -2.44 9.77 -5.38
CA ALA A 267 -2.58 11.19 -5.14
C ALA A 267 -3.87 11.54 -4.39
N ALA A 268 -5.02 11.06 -4.90
CA ALA A 268 -6.33 11.27 -4.27
C ALA A 268 -6.40 10.60 -2.90
N GLN A 269 -6.02 9.32 -2.81
CA GLN A 269 -6.07 8.54 -1.57
C GLN A 269 -5.24 9.20 -0.46
N THR A 270 -4.00 9.57 -0.77
CA THR A 270 -3.10 10.18 0.21
C THR A 270 -3.61 11.56 0.63
N GLY A 271 -4.09 12.37 -0.32
CA GLY A 271 -4.68 13.67 -0.01
C GLY A 271 -5.90 13.58 0.90
N ILE A 272 -6.82 12.65 0.61
CA ILE A 272 -8.01 12.40 1.44
C ILE A 272 -7.60 11.99 2.85
N ASN A 273 -6.68 11.01 2.97
CA ASN A 273 -6.23 10.52 4.26
C ASN A 273 -5.54 11.60 5.09
N SER A 274 -4.59 12.33 4.49
CA SER A 274 -3.78 13.34 5.17
C SER A 274 -4.58 14.50 5.73
N PHE A 275 -5.69 14.83 5.08
CA PHE A 275 -6.53 15.97 5.47
C PHE A 275 -7.91 15.57 6.00
N PHE A 276 -8.13 14.29 6.26
CA PHE A 276 -9.39 13.80 6.81
C PHE A 276 -9.74 14.48 8.14
N ILE A 277 -8.80 14.49 9.08
CA ILE A 277 -9.00 15.09 10.40
C ILE A 277 -9.30 16.58 10.27
N ASN A 278 -8.53 17.31 9.45
CA ASN A 278 -8.76 18.73 9.17
C ASN A 278 -10.18 18.97 8.63
N TYR A 279 -10.58 18.16 7.64
CA TYR A 279 -11.89 18.29 7.02
C TYR A 279 -13.03 18.09 8.03
N VAL A 280 -12.96 16.98 8.79
CA VAL A 280 -14.02 16.64 9.76
C VAL A 280 -14.10 17.68 10.87
N THR A 281 -12.97 18.16 11.38
CA THR A 281 -12.97 19.19 12.45
C THR A 281 -13.35 20.58 11.97
N GLU A 282 -13.14 20.93 10.68
CA GLU A 282 -13.64 22.17 10.09
C GLU A 282 -15.14 22.12 9.79
N GLU A 283 -15.66 21.01 9.23
CA GLU A 283 -17.09 20.83 8.95
C GLU A 283 -17.94 20.60 10.21
N MET A 284 -17.34 20.03 11.24
CA MET A 284 -17.99 19.63 12.48
C MET A 284 -17.16 20.10 13.71
N PRO A 285 -17.20 21.40 14.07
CA PRO A 285 -16.35 21.99 15.12
C PRO A 285 -16.55 21.37 16.52
N ALA A 286 -17.63 20.63 16.74
CA ALA A 286 -17.89 19.90 17.99
C ALA A 286 -17.05 18.62 18.13
N ILE A 287 -16.42 18.13 17.03
CA ILE A 287 -15.63 16.91 17.01
C ILE A 287 -14.16 17.26 17.29
N THR A 288 -13.58 16.64 18.30
CA THR A 288 -12.16 16.78 18.63
C THR A 288 -11.26 16.03 17.64
N ASN A 289 -9.97 16.38 17.58
CA ASN A 289 -9.00 15.65 16.74
C ASN A 289 -8.91 14.17 17.12
N GLN A 290 -9.01 13.84 18.40
CA GLN A 290 -9.01 12.46 18.88
C GLN A 290 -10.25 11.69 18.39
N GLU A 291 -11.41 12.30 18.44
CA GLU A 291 -12.65 11.71 17.91
C GLU A 291 -12.59 11.57 16.40
N ALA A 292 -12.08 12.59 15.69
CA ALA A 292 -11.87 12.52 14.24
C ALA A 292 -10.90 11.41 13.85
N SER A 293 -9.84 11.13 14.64
CA SER A 293 -8.95 9.99 14.43
C SER A 293 -9.66 8.64 14.62
N LYS A 294 -10.53 8.52 15.63
CA LYS A 294 -11.35 7.30 15.82
C LYS A 294 -12.34 7.11 14.66
N ILE A 295 -12.94 8.21 14.22
CA ILE A 295 -13.86 8.22 13.08
C ILE A 295 -13.11 7.81 11.78
N LEU A 296 -11.89 8.29 11.56
CA LEU A 296 -11.04 7.83 10.44
C LEU A 296 -10.77 6.33 10.53
N ALA A 297 -10.36 5.84 11.71
CA ALA A 297 -10.02 4.43 11.90
C ALA A 297 -11.20 3.48 11.64
N PHE A 298 -12.32 3.70 12.31
CA PHE A 298 -13.48 2.79 12.23
C PHE A 298 -14.41 3.12 11.06
N GLY A 299 -14.66 4.39 10.80
CA GLY A 299 -15.51 4.84 9.71
C GLY A 299 -14.78 4.77 8.37
N GLY A 300 -13.74 5.57 8.17
CA GLY A 300 -13.02 5.65 6.91
C GLY A 300 -12.30 4.35 6.57
N MET A 301 -11.31 3.95 7.38
CA MET A 301 -10.51 2.77 7.11
C MET A 301 -11.30 1.47 7.27
N GLY A 302 -12.27 1.42 8.17
CA GLY A 302 -13.20 0.28 8.30
C GLY A 302 -14.00 0.06 7.02
N LEU A 303 -14.59 1.12 6.44
CA LEU A 303 -15.29 1.05 5.16
C LEU A 303 -14.36 0.72 3.99
N PHE A 304 -13.14 1.25 4.00
CA PHE A 304 -12.12 0.90 3.02
C PHE A 304 -11.78 -0.59 3.06
N TRP A 305 -11.58 -1.15 4.25
CA TRP A 305 -11.35 -2.58 4.41
C TRP A 305 -12.55 -3.42 3.95
N LEU A 306 -13.75 -3.03 4.36
CA LEU A 306 -15.01 -3.69 3.96
C LEU A 306 -15.21 -3.64 2.44
N GLY A 307 -14.97 -2.48 1.82
CA GLY A 307 -15.07 -2.29 0.38
C GLY A 307 -14.06 -3.15 -0.39
N ARG A 308 -12.83 -3.30 0.12
CA ARG A 308 -11.80 -4.16 -0.46
C ARG A 308 -12.19 -5.64 -0.36
N PHE A 309 -12.70 -6.05 0.78
CA PHE A 309 -13.15 -7.44 0.99
C PHE A 309 -14.34 -7.79 0.10
N THR A 310 -15.40 -6.98 0.11
CA THR A 310 -16.60 -7.22 -0.69
C THR A 310 -16.34 -7.02 -2.19
N GLY A 311 -15.54 -6.03 -2.55
CA GLY A 311 -15.15 -5.76 -3.94
C GLY A 311 -14.44 -6.95 -4.58
N SER A 312 -13.45 -7.51 -3.90
CA SER A 312 -12.67 -8.65 -4.41
C SER A 312 -13.43 -9.97 -4.37
N THR A 313 -14.27 -10.20 -3.36
CA THR A 313 -14.95 -11.49 -3.17
C THR A 313 -16.30 -11.59 -3.89
N VAL A 314 -17.04 -10.48 -4.01
CA VAL A 314 -18.41 -10.45 -4.55
C VAL A 314 -18.44 -9.73 -5.90
N PHE A 315 -18.11 -8.43 -5.92
CA PHE A 315 -18.38 -7.62 -7.12
C PHE A 315 -17.52 -8.00 -8.33
N MET A 316 -16.25 -8.33 -8.15
CA MET A 316 -15.37 -8.76 -9.26
C MET A 316 -15.74 -10.13 -9.84
N ARG A 317 -16.57 -10.92 -9.16
CA ARG A 317 -17.13 -12.17 -9.73
C ARG A 317 -18.30 -11.91 -10.65
N LEU A 318 -19.05 -10.83 -10.41
CA LEU A 318 -20.28 -10.50 -11.12
C LEU A 318 -20.06 -9.57 -12.31
N VAL A 319 -19.09 -8.65 -12.20
CA VAL A 319 -18.85 -7.58 -13.16
C VAL A 319 -17.38 -7.55 -13.56
N ARG A 320 -17.10 -7.21 -14.83
CA ARG A 320 -15.73 -7.09 -15.34
C ARG A 320 -14.95 -6.01 -14.59
N PRO A 321 -13.66 -6.23 -14.25
CA PRO A 321 -12.87 -5.30 -13.43
C PRO A 321 -12.83 -3.86 -13.95
N ASN A 322 -12.73 -3.66 -15.27
CA ASN A 322 -12.74 -2.33 -15.87
C ASN A 322 -14.07 -1.58 -15.67
N ARG A 323 -15.21 -2.26 -15.74
CA ARG A 323 -16.53 -1.64 -15.51
C ARG A 323 -16.73 -1.30 -14.03
N ILE A 324 -16.25 -2.15 -13.11
CA ILE A 324 -16.29 -1.86 -11.67
C ILE A 324 -15.42 -0.66 -11.37
N LEU A 325 -14.20 -0.60 -11.94
CA LEU A 325 -13.30 0.54 -11.75
C LEU A 325 -13.96 1.85 -12.20
N ALA A 326 -14.57 1.86 -13.40
CA ALA A 326 -15.28 3.05 -13.91
C ALA A 326 -16.48 3.43 -13.03
N LEU A 327 -17.28 2.47 -12.59
CA LEU A 327 -18.42 2.72 -11.69
C LEU A 327 -17.94 3.31 -10.34
N TYR A 328 -16.88 2.75 -9.76
CA TYR A 328 -16.32 3.22 -8.51
C TYR A 328 -15.71 4.62 -8.65
N ALA A 329 -15.01 4.90 -9.77
CA ALA A 329 -14.52 6.23 -10.08
C ALA A 329 -15.65 7.24 -10.23
N LEU A 330 -16.74 6.89 -10.94
CA LEU A 330 -17.92 7.76 -11.09
C LEU A 330 -18.57 8.10 -9.73
N ILE A 331 -18.74 7.09 -8.87
CA ILE A 331 -19.31 7.31 -7.53
C ILE A 331 -18.37 8.22 -6.72
N ASN A 332 -17.04 8.01 -6.80
CA ASN A 332 -16.09 8.87 -6.13
C ASN A 332 -16.09 10.30 -6.65
N VAL A 333 -16.32 10.55 -7.94
CA VAL A 333 -16.50 11.90 -8.48
C VAL A 333 -17.74 12.56 -7.86
N ILE A 334 -18.86 11.84 -7.77
CA ILE A 334 -20.10 12.37 -7.18
C ILE A 334 -19.91 12.66 -5.68
N THR A 335 -19.35 11.72 -4.93
CA THR A 335 -19.13 11.89 -3.48
C THR A 335 -18.14 12.99 -3.19
N MET A 336 -17.05 13.11 -3.97
CA MET A 336 -16.11 14.23 -3.84
C MET A 336 -16.76 15.58 -4.19
N GLY A 337 -17.69 15.63 -5.14
CA GLY A 337 -18.48 16.83 -5.41
C GLY A 337 -19.28 17.28 -4.18
N LEU A 338 -19.90 16.33 -3.46
CA LEU A 338 -20.59 16.61 -2.19
C LEU A 338 -19.65 17.04 -1.08
N VAL A 339 -18.43 16.46 -1.02
CA VAL A 339 -17.40 16.86 -0.07
C VAL A 339 -16.94 18.29 -0.31
N VAL A 340 -16.69 18.68 -1.56
CA VAL A 340 -16.31 20.05 -1.94
C VAL A 340 -17.42 21.06 -1.64
N ALA A 341 -18.68 20.65 -1.67
CA ALA A 341 -19.81 21.52 -1.38
C ALA A 341 -19.90 21.95 0.09
N GLY A 342 -19.22 21.29 1.04
CA GLY A 342 -19.16 21.70 2.44
C GLY A 342 -20.53 21.73 3.13
N LEU A 343 -21.31 20.65 3.03
CA LEU A 343 -22.69 20.56 3.54
C LEU A 343 -22.78 19.91 4.93
N GLY A 344 -21.74 20.04 5.75
CA GLY A 344 -21.66 19.47 7.07
C GLY A 344 -21.78 17.92 7.07
N TRP A 345 -22.72 17.34 7.80
CA TRP A 345 -22.89 15.88 7.90
C TRP A 345 -23.05 15.16 6.57
N ILE A 346 -23.71 15.78 5.58
CA ILE A 346 -23.89 15.19 4.24
C ILE A 346 -22.53 14.99 3.58
N SER A 347 -21.65 15.98 3.67
CA SER A 347 -20.30 15.89 3.11
C SER A 347 -19.41 14.89 3.85
N VAL A 348 -19.54 14.77 5.17
CA VAL A 348 -18.83 13.77 5.96
C VAL A 348 -19.29 12.35 5.59
N ILE A 349 -20.59 12.12 5.41
CA ILE A 349 -21.12 10.83 4.93
C ILE A 349 -20.62 10.53 3.50
N ALA A 350 -20.58 11.54 2.62
CA ALA A 350 -20.04 11.40 1.28
C ALA A 350 -18.55 11.01 1.30
N LEU A 351 -17.78 11.60 2.23
CA LEU A 351 -16.37 11.27 2.44
C LEU A 351 -16.20 9.80 2.86
N PHE A 352 -17.03 9.30 3.78
CA PHE A 352 -17.02 7.87 4.14
C PHE A 352 -17.37 6.97 2.97
N THR A 353 -18.36 7.35 2.18
CA THR A 353 -18.75 6.62 0.98
C THR A 353 -17.57 6.50 0.00
N THR A 354 -16.77 7.57 -0.14
CA THR A 354 -15.56 7.55 -0.94
C THR A 354 -14.56 6.48 -0.46
N TYR A 355 -14.35 6.32 0.85
CA TYR A 355 -13.46 5.28 1.36
C TYR A 355 -13.84 3.87 0.90
N PHE A 356 -15.14 3.57 0.88
CA PHE A 356 -15.61 2.29 0.39
C PHE A 356 -15.29 2.09 -1.11
N PHE A 357 -15.63 3.08 -1.94
CA PHE A 357 -15.47 2.95 -3.39
C PHE A 357 -14.02 3.15 -3.88
N MET A 358 -13.14 3.81 -3.15
CA MET A 358 -11.73 3.87 -3.54
C MET A 358 -10.95 2.58 -3.19
N SER A 359 -11.49 1.70 -2.34
CA SER A 359 -10.78 0.59 -1.72
C SER A 359 -10.14 -0.42 -2.68
N ILE A 360 -10.80 -0.75 -3.80
CA ILE A 360 -10.33 -1.73 -4.80
C ILE A 360 -9.58 -1.08 -5.97
N MET A 361 -9.54 0.24 -6.06
CA MET A 361 -9.05 0.91 -7.26
C MET A 361 -7.56 0.63 -7.48
N PHE A 362 -6.72 0.73 -6.45
CA PHE A 362 -5.28 0.45 -6.55
C PHE A 362 -4.97 -0.92 -7.17
N PRO A 363 -5.43 -2.04 -6.58
CA PRO A 363 -5.11 -3.35 -7.12
C PRO A 363 -5.75 -3.61 -8.49
N THR A 364 -6.89 -2.99 -8.78
CA THR A 364 -7.57 -3.13 -10.07
C THR A 364 -6.81 -2.40 -11.17
N ILE A 365 -6.40 -1.15 -10.96
CA ILE A 365 -5.58 -0.37 -11.90
C ILE A 365 -4.25 -1.11 -12.15
N PHE A 366 -3.61 -1.59 -11.08
CA PHE A 366 -2.36 -2.33 -11.17
C PHE A 366 -2.51 -3.59 -12.03
N ALA A 367 -3.52 -4.43 -11.75
CA ALA A 367 -3.77 -5.67 -12.48
C ALA A 367 -4.11 -5.42 -13.96
N LEU A 368 -4.92 -4.40 -14.25
CA LEU A 368 -5.23 -4.01 -15.62
C LEU A 368 -4.00 -3.46 -16.35
N GLY A 369 -3.13 -2.73 -15.64
CA GLY A 369 -1.91 -2.16 -16.19
C GLY A 369 -0.87 -3.21 -16.60
N ILE A 370 -0.68 -4.25 -15.80
CA ILE A 370 0.29 -5.31 -16.12
C ILE A 370 -0.25 -6.40 -17.07
N LYS A 371 -1.55 -6.35 -17.36
CA LYS A 371 -2.20 -7.35 -18.22
C LYS A 371 -1.57 -7.34 -19.61
N ASP A 372 -1.36 -8.54 -20.15
CA ASP A 372 -0.85 -8.78 -21.51
C ASP A 372 0.55 -8.18 -21.81
N LEU A 373 1.34 -7.80 -20.77
CA LEU A 373 2.70 -7.31 -20.94
C LEU A 373 3.75 -8.41 -21.13
N GLY A 374 3.42 -9.68 -20.87
CA GLY A 374 4.33 -10.82 -21.01
C GLY A 374 5.66 -10.60 -20.27
N PRO A 375 6.82 -10.70 -20.96
CA PRO A 375 8.15 -10.54 -20.36
C PRO A 375 8.39 -9.14 -19.72
N LEU A 376 7.63 -8.13 -20.14
CA LEU A 376 7.74 -6.76 -19.66
C LEU A 376 7.01 -6.52 -18.32
N THR A 377 6.29 -7.52 -17.79
CA THR A 377 5.49 -7.39 -16.56
C THR A 377 6.32 -6.90 -15.38
N LYS A 378 7.53 -7.42 -15.16
CA LYS A 378 8.42 -6.98 -14.05
C LYS A 378 8.76 -5.49 -14.15
N LYS A 379 9.13 -5.02 -15.35
CA LYS A 379 9.43 -3.60 -15.60
C LYS A 379 8.17 -2.73 -15.48
N GLY A 380 7.06 -3.21 -16.01
CA GLY A 380 5.77 -2.54 -15.90
C GLY A 380 5.33 -2.37 -14.44
N SER A 381 5.47 -3.40 -13.63
CA SER A 381 5.18 -3.35 -12.19
C SER A 381 6.01 -2.29 -11.47
N SER A 382 7.32 -2.17 -11.80
CA SER A 382 8.19 -1.16 -11.20
C SER A 382 7.73 0.27 -11.49
N LEU A 383 7.26 0.56 -12.72
CA LEU A 383 6.71 1.88 -13.08
C LEU A 383 5.38 2.16 -12.39
N LEU A 384 4.52 1.15 -12.25
CA LEU A 384 3.27 1.31 -11.50
C LEU A 384 3.53 1.58 -10.01
N VAL A 385 4.55 0.96 -9.42
CA VAL A 385 4.99 1.27 -8.05
C VAL A 385 5.62 2.66 -7.97
N MET A 386 6.40 3.09 -8.96
CA MET A 386 6.94 4.46 -9.00
C MET A 386 5.83 5.53 -9.09
N ALA A 387 4.68 5.21 -9.70
CA ALA A 387 3.53 6.11 -9.76
C ALA A 387 2.93 6.45 -8.38
N ILE A 388 3.28 5.69 -7.32
CA ILE A 388 2.93 5.99 -5.92
C ILE A 388 3.43 7.39 -5.48
N VAL A 389 4.41 7.96 -6.18
CA VAL A 389 4.89 9.34 -5.95
C VAL A 389 3.79 10.41 -6.09
N GLY A 390 2.65 10.09 -6.70
CA GLY A 390 1.46 10.95 -6.68
C GLY A 390 1.05 11.37 -5.27
N GLY A 391 1.22 10.47 -4.29
CA GLY A 391 0.99 10.75 -2.87
C GLY A 391 1.96 11.77 -2.25
N ALA A 392 3.11 12.05 -2.88
CA ALA A 392 4.04 13.09 -2.44
C ALA A 392 3.59 14.49 -2.88
N LEU A 393 3.08 14.62 -4.09
CA LEU A 393 2.88 15.91 -4.74
C LEU A 393 1.50 16.54 -4.47
N ILE A 394 0.47 15.72 -4.51
CA ILE A 394 -0.92 16.20 -4.48
C ILE A 394 -1.34 16.74 -3.10
N PRO A 395 -0.96 16.16 -1.97
CA PRO A 395 -1.25 16.77 -0.67
C PRO A 395 -0.68 18.17 -0.50
N LEU A 396 0.49 18.47 -1.10
CA LEU A 396 1.06 19.84 -1.11
C LEU A 396 0.15 20.83 -1.82
N LEU A 397 -0.35 20.45 -3.00
CA LEU A 397 -1.29 21.30 -3.76
C LEU A 397 -2.59 21.48 -2.99
N MET A 398 -3.13 20.40 -2.44
CA MET A 398 -4.36 20.39 -1.67
C MET A 398 -4.25 21.27 -0.41
N GLY A 399 -3.12 21.17 0.31
CA GLY A 399 -2.83 22.00 1.47
C GLY A 399 -2.74 23.49 1.12
N ARG A 400 -2.10 23.85 0.01
CA ARG A 400 -2.03 25.24 -0.46
C ARG A 400 -3.40 25.83 -0.77
N ILE A 401 -4.27 25.05 -1.44
CA ILE A 401 -5.64 25.51 -1.73
C ILE A 401 -6.40 25.70 -0.41
N ALA A 402 -6.25 24.78 0.54
CA ALA A 402 -6.92 24.86 1.82
C ALA A 402 -6.41 26.00 2.72
N ASP A 403 -5.12 26.39 2.61
CA ASP A 403 -4.55 27.51 3.37
C ASP A 403 -5.10 28.87 2.90
N VAL A 404 -5.46 29.00 1.62
CA VAL A 404 -6.01 30.27 1.07
C VAL A 404 -7.54 30.32 1.00
N SER A 405 -8.20 29.18 1.30
CA SER A 405 -9.68 29.07 1.26
C SER A 405 -10.20 28.23 2.42
N THR A 406 -10.78 27.06 2.14
CA THR A 406 -11.28 26.11 3.13
C THR A 406 -10.75 24.70 2.83
N MET A 407 -10.80 23.81 3.82
CA MET A 407 -10.42 22.43 3.57
C MET A 407 -11.35 21.77 2.53
N ALA A 408 -12.65 22.08 2.57
CA ALA A 408 -13.62 21.60 1.57
C ALA A 408 -13.20 21.97 0.14
N THR A 409 -12.75 23.20 -0.09
CA THR A 409 -12.21 23.62 -1.41
C THR A 409 -10.95 22.84 -1.79
N GLY A 410 -10.09 22.48 -0.82
CA GLY A 410 -8.91 21.66 -1.06
C GLY A 410 -9.24 20.28 -1.66
N PHE A 411 -10.42 19.74 -1.35
CA PHE A 411 -10.90 18.45 -1.86
C PHE A 411 -11.31 18.47 -3.35
N ILE A 412 -11.25 19.63 -4.03
CA ILE A 412 -11.38 19.70 -5.50
C ILE A 412 -10.26 18.90 -6.19
N VAL A 413 -9.10 18.78 -5.55
CA VAL A 413 -7.96 18.05 -6.12
C VAL A 413 -8.24 16.54 -6.22
N PRO A 414 -8.66 15.82 -5.16
CA PRO A 414 -9.12 14.44 -5.27
C PRO A 414 -10.28 14.26 -6.26
N LEU A 415 -11.22 15.20 -6.34
CA LEU A 415 -12.31 15.17 -7.32
C LEU A 415 -11.76 15.10 -8.74
N VAL A 416 -10.83 16.00 -9.09
CA VAL A 416 -10.18 16.00 -10.42
C VAL A 416 -9.40 14.71 -10.66
N CYS A 417 -8.72 14.17 -9.64
CA CYS A 417 -8.02 12.89 -9.74
C CYS A 417 -8.99 11.74 -10.09
N PHE A 418 -10.12 11.64 -9.41
CA PHE A 418 -11.12 10.60 -9.71
C PHE A 418 -11.79 10.81 -11.07
N ALA A 419 -12.02 12.05 -11.49
CA ALA A 419 -12.52 12.35 -12.85
C ALA A 419 -11.53 11.88 -13.93
N PHE A 420 -10.22 12.03 -13.69
CA PHE A 420 -9.19 11.52 -14.59
C PHE A 420 -9.18 9.98 -14.66
N ILE A 421 -9.38 9.29 -13.53
CA ILE A 421 -9.43 7.81 -13.50
C ILE A 421 -10.69 7.29 -14.20
N LEU A 422 -11.78 8.06 -14.17
CA LEU A 422 -13.03 7.70 -14.84
C LEU A 422 -12.91 7.74 -16.37
N TYR A 423 -12.09 8.67 -16.90
CA TYR A 423 -11.79 8.80 -18.33
C TYR A 423 -10.92 7.65 -18.84
#